data_91abd49f3c992530a021b21d9c7855c8
#
_entry.id   91abd49f3c992530a021b21d9c7855c8
#
_cell.length_a   1.000
_cell.length_b   1.000
_cell.length_c   1.000
_cell.angle_alpha   90.00
_cell.angle_beta   90.00
_cell.angle_gamma   90.00
#
_symmetry.space_group_name_H-M   'P 1'
#
loop_
_entity.id
_entity.type
_entity.pdbx_description
1 polymer ?
#
loop_
_entity_poly.entity_id
_entity_poly.type
_entity_poly.pdbx_seq_one_letter_code
_entity_poly.pdbx_strand_id
1 'polypeptide(L)'
;MIEMSQVRGFNYQPSYGTSGLELWMQFDAETIALELGQGKRYFPHMNAIRLWLSWDAFKRNPQRFNAHLEEALRIAGNYGLVVIPVLFNRWHDNALDYGGIYLDHFLPQASWVRQPGMFDAYLQAIVGAHAADARILAWDLCNEPFSYLVPQNALPDIAHAEYAWLESLYRGCKTLGAQAPITVGIHPGHGRYGLEQIAPISDILSIHPYWTAESPHHDKAAYERLLDEYVGIALQAGKPLLATETVWGSLDDSERVQIIRYTLGELRKRNIGWLAYLLHHSLIADAHRPEFGPTSAPGNLAFIEADGSLRPGHEAFNLY
;
A
#
# COMPACT_ATOMS: atom_id res chain seq x y z
N MET A 1 -13.10 -6.42 15.09
CA MET A 1 -12.28 -6.22 13.86
C MET A 1 -13.13 -5.40 12.90
N ILE A 2 -12.56 -4.42 12.21
CA ILE A 2 -13.28 -3.60 11.22
C ILE A 2 -13.55 -4.47 10.00
N GLU A 3 -14.78 -4.47 9.47
CA GLU A 3 -15.09 -5.12 8.20
C GLU A 3 -14.38 -4.39 7.05
N MET A 4 -13.89 -5.13 6.06
CA MET A 4 -13.11 -4.53 4.95
C MET A 4 -13.91 -3.48 4.19
N SER A 5 -15.21 -3.64 4.04
CA SER A 5 -16.11 -2.65 3.43
C SER A 5 -16.27 -1.35 4.23
N GLN A 6 -15.92 -1.35 5.52
CA GLN A 6 -15.99 -0.18 6.40
C GLN A 6 -14.65 0.53 6.58
N VAL A 7 -13.61 0.07 5.90
CA VAL A 7 -12.30 0.73 5.93
C VAL A 7 -12.40 2.08 5.21
N ARG A 8 -12.00 3.14 5.90
CA ARG A 8 -11.90 4.51 5.42
C ARG A 8 -10.55 5.04 5.86
N GLY A 9 -9.57 4.91 5.01
CA GLY A 9 -8.20 5.14 5.42
C GLY A 9 -7.35 5.81 4.36
N PHE A 10 -6.07 5.88 4.69
CA PHE A 10 -5.05 6.45 3.83
C PHE A 10 -3.79 5.60 3.82
N ASN A 11 -3.09 5.64 2.71
CA ASN A 11 -1.69 5.32 2.66
C ASN A 11 -0.92 6.42 3.39
N TYR A 12 0.06 6.05 4.18
CA TYR A 12 0.81 6.98 5.00
C TYR A 12 2.30 6.69 4.91
N GLN A 13 3.05 7.68 4.46
CA GLN A 13 4.50 7.72 4.43
C GLN A 13 4.91 9.01 5.14
N PRO A 14 5.58 8.93 6.30
CA PRO A 14 6.02 10.12 7.04
C PRO A 14 6.85 11.07 6.18
N SER A 15 6.68 12.38 6.40
CA SER A 15 7.27 13.42 5.54
C SER A 15 8.77 13.59 5.68
N TYR A 16 9.37 13.08 6.74
CA TYR A 16 10.80 13.32 7.07
C TYR A 16 11.80 12.47 6.27
N GLY A 17 11.36 11.44 5.55
CA GLY A 17 12.25 10.56 4.81
C GLY A 17 12.06 10.66 3.31
N THR A 18 13.14 10.40 2.55
CA THR A 18 13.16 10.38 1.09
C THR A 18 13.04 8.97 0.50
N SER A 19 13.09 7.95 1.34
CA SER A 19 12.98 6.55 0.94
C SER A 19 12.41 5.68 2.06
N GLY A 20 11.90 4.51 1.72
CA GLY A 20 11.44 3.52 2.68
C GLY A 20 12.51 3.11 3.70
N LEU A 21 13.78 3.07 3.27
CA LEU A 21 14.90 2.82 4.17
C LEU A 21 15.08 3.97 5.18
N GLU A 22 15.10 5.19 4.69
CA GLU A 22 15.38 6.38 5.51
C GLU A 22 14.29 6.61 6.55
N LEU A 23 13.01 6.39 6.22
CA LEU A 23 11.90 6.50 7.17
C LEU A 23 12.14 5.71 8.47
N TRP A 24 12.75 4.53 8.36
CA TRP A 24 13.02 3.67 9.52
C TRP A 24 14.39 3.91 10.15
N MET A 25 15.35 4.41 9.40
CA MET A 25 16.68 4.76 9.92
C MET A 25 16.67 6.06 10.72
N GLN A 26 15.86 7.04 10.29
CA GLN A 26 15.70 8.35 10.91
C GLN A 26 14.36 8.51 11.65
N PHE A 27 13.76 7.43 12.09
CA PHE A 27 12.42 7.38 12.69
C PHE A 27 12.16 8.55 13.65
N ASP A 28 11.10 9.30 13.35
CA ASP A 28 10.65 10.46 14.11
C ASP A 28 9.20 10.29 14.58
N ALA A 29 9.05 9.90 15.84
CA ALA A 29 7.76 9.66 16.47
C ALA A 29 6.91 10.94 16.61
N GLU A 30 7.55 12.10 16.79
CA GLU A 30 6.85 13.37 16.95
C GLU A 30 6.19 13.79 15.66
N THR A 31 6.92 13.69 14.54
CA THR A 31 6.36 13.94 13.21
C THR A 31 5.21 12.98 12.90
N ILE A 32 5.36 11.67 13.14
CA ILE A 32 4.28 10.70 12.93
C ILE A 32 3.04 11.07 13.74
N ALA A 33 3.20 11.42 15.01
CA ALA A 33 2.09 11.79 15.88
C ALA A 33 1.40 13.09 15.40
N LEU A 34 2.18 14.08 14.96
CA LEU A 34 1.64 15.33 14.42
C LEU A 34 0.81 15.07 13.15
N GLU A 35 1.37 14.35 12.18
CA GLU A 35 0.74 14.09 10.88
C GLU A 35 -0.52 13.24 11.00
N LEU A 36 -0.50 12.17 11.83
CA LEU A 36 -1.70 11.38 12.10
C LEU A 36 -2.75 12.18 12.87
N GLY A 37 -2.33 13.07 13.77
CA GLY A 37 -3.20 14.01 14.45
C GLY A 37 -3.89 14.98 13.51
N GLN A 38 -3.15 15.53 12.52
CA GLN A 38 -3.71 16.36 11.45
C GLN A 38 -4.69 15.54 10.59
N GLY A 39 -4.32 14.31 10.24
CA GLY A 39 -5.20 13.38 9.53
C GLY A 39 -6.53 13.19 10.25
N LYS A 40 -6.52 12.89 11.52
CA LYS A 40 -7.75 12.73 12.33
C LYS A 40 -8.56 14.03 12.48
N ARG A 41 -7.88 15.17 12.53
CA ARG A 41 -8.55 16.48 12.57
C ARG A 41 -9.34 16.76 11.29
N TYR A 42 -8.76 16.48 10.13
CA TYR A 42 -9.40 16.75 8.83
C TYR A 42 -10.33 15.62 8.39
N PHE A 43 -10.02 14.39 8.78
CA PHE A 43 -10.75 13.18 8.41
C PHE A 43 -11.18 12.39 9.66
N PRO A 44 -12.17 12.88 10.41
CA PRO A 44 -12.54 12.31 11.72
C PRO A 44 -13.00 10.85 11.64
N HIS A 45 -13.53 10.43 10.50
CA HIS A 45 -13.98 9.05 10.26
C HIS A 45 -12.88 8.12 9.72
N MET A 46 -11.68 8.63 9.48
CA MET A 46 -10.52 7.81 9.14
C MET A 46 -10.28 6.77 10.25
N ASN A 47 -10.15 5.49 9.87
CA ASN A 47 -10.02 4.37 10.79
C ASN A 47 -8.84 3.44 10.52
N ALA A 48 -8.12 3.62 9.41
CA ALA A 48 -6.99 2.80 9.03
C ALA A 48 -5.89 3.60 8.33
N ILE A 49 -4.65 3.12 8.45
CA ILE A 49 -3.52 3.53 7.61
C ILE A 49 -2.82 2.32 7.01
N ARG A 50 -2.22 2.49 5.83
CA ARG A 50 -1.30 1.53 5.22
C ARG A 50 0.10 2.11 5.29
N LEU A 51 1.05 1.35 5.90
CA LEU A 51 2.37 1.82 6.29
C LEU A 51 3.45 0.87 5.75
N TRP A 52 4.39 1.39 4.97
CA TRP A 52 5.49 0.60 4.39
C TRP A 52 6.59 0.32 5.41
N LEU A 53 6.96 -0.95 5.52
CA LEU A 53 8.12 -1.40 6.29
C LEU A 53 9.36 -1.47 5.38
N SER A 54 10.53 -1.65 5.99
CA SER A 54 11.80 -1.80 5.27
C SER A 54 12.61 -2.98 5.83
N TRP A 55 12.73 -4.05 5.05
CA TRP A 55 13.60 -5.15 5.39
C TRP A 55 15.09 -4.73 5.48
N ASP A 56 15.51 -3.78 4.65
CA ASP A 56 16.88 -3.25 4.71
C ASP A 56 17.17 -2.49 5.98
N ALA A 57 16.23 -1.72 6.49
CA ALA A 57 16.35 -1.07 7.80
C ALA A 57 16.37 -2.11 8.93
N PHE A 58 15.49 -3.11 8.85
CA PHE A 58 15.47 -4.22 9.81
C PHE A 58 16.82 -4.94 9.87
N LYS A 59 17.39 -5.34 8.72
CA LYS A 59 18.70 -6.02 8.68
C LYS A 59 19.81 -5.24 9.37
N ARG A 60 19.78 -3.92 9.30
CA ARG A 60 20.81 -3.08 9.90
C ARG A 60 20.75 -3.03 11.41
N ASN A 61 19.55 -3.01 11.97
CA ASN A 61 19.34 -3.05 13.41
C ASN A 61 17.94 -3.57 13.74
N PRO A 62 17.76 -4.90 13.87
CA PRO A 62 16.46 -5.51 14.15
C PRO A 62 15.79 -4.99 15.42
N GLN A 63 16.56 -4.81 16.51
CA GLN A 63 16.01 -4.37 17.79
C GLN A 63 15.46 -2.94 17.70
N ARG A 64 16.22 -2.03 17.07
CA ARG A 64 15.79 -0.64 16.86
C ARG A 64 14.59 -0.58 15.93
N PHE A 65 14.59 -1.34 14.84
CA PHE A 65 13.46 -1.40 13.91
C PHE A 65 12.17 -1.85 14.60
N ASN A 66 12.25 -2.93 15.40
CA ASN A 66 11.10 -3.44 16.15
C ASN A 66 10.56 -2.41 17.16
N ALA A 67 11.45 -1.70 17.86
CA ALA A 67 11.06 -0.63 18.76
C ALA A 67 10.35 0.52 18.02
N HIS A 68 10.83 0.89 16.83
CA HIS A 68 10.21 1.91 16.00
C HIS A 68 8.84 1.45 15.46
N LEU A 69 8.71 0.20 15.05
CA LEU A 69 7.42 -0.34 14.60
C LEU A 69 6.40 -0.33 15.73
N GLU A 70 6.79 -0.81 16.93
CA GLU A 70 5.91 -0.78 18.10
C GLU A 70 5.46 0.63 18.45
N GLU A 71 6.37 1.61 18.38
CA GLU A 71 6.04 3.02 18.61
C GLU A 71 5.09 3.57 17.54
N ALA A 72 5.30 3.25 16.26
CA ALA A 72 4.39 3.66 15.17
C ALA A 72 2.98 3.07 15.38
N LEU A 73 2.89 1.78 15.75
CA LEU A 73 1.62 1.11 16.07
C LEU A 73 0.93 1.74 17.28
N ARG A 74 1.71 2.10 18.31
CA ARG A 74 1.19 2.79 19.51
C ARG A 74 0.64 4.16 19.16
N ILE A 75 1.35 4.94 18.33
CA ILE A 75 0.90 6.27 17.91
C ILE A 75 -0.40 6.14 17.08
N ALA A 76 -0.45 5.24 16.10
CA ALA A 76 -1.66 5.00 15.30
C ALA A 76 -2.83 4.60 16.20
N GLY A 77 -2.61 3.69 17.18
CA GLY A 77 -3.61 3.25 18.14
C GLY A 77 -4.15 4.38 19.02
N ASN A 78 -3.32 5.36 19.40
CA ASN A 78 -3.76 6.53 20.18
C ASN A 78 -4.78 7.39 19.41
N TYR A 79 -4.74 7.35 18.07
CA TYR A 79 -5.72 8.02 17.20
C TYR A 79 -6.88 7.10 16.78
N GLY A 80 -6.98 5.90 17.35
CA GLY A 80 -8.02 4.92 16.98
C GLY A 80 -7.87 4.35 15.58
N LEU A 81 -6.64 4.31 15.07
CA LEU A 81 -6.32 3.78 13.75
C LEU A 81 -5.79 2.35 13.86
N VAL A 82 -6.23 1.49 12.95
CA VAL A 82 -5.60 0.21 12.69
C VAL A 82 -4.63 0.33 11.51
N VAL A 83 -3.66 -0.57 11.45
CA VAL A 83 -2.56 -0.49 10.49
C VAL A 83 -2.56 -1.69 9.55
N ILE A 84 -2.29 -1.44 8.27
CA ILE A 84 -1.91 -2.46 7.28
C ILE A 84 -0.40 -2.27 7.02
N PRO A 85 0.48 -3.04 7.68
CA PRO A 85 1.90 -3.00 7.37
C PRO A 85 2.16 -3.65 6.01
N VAL A 86 2.93 -2.99 5.15
CA VAL A 86 3.41 -3.52 3.89
C VAL A 86 4.81 -4.08 4.13
N LEU A 87 4.97 -5.40 4.05
CA LEU A 87 6.22 -6.08 4.42
C LEU A 87 7.35 -5.78 3.43
N PHE A 88 7.02 -5.73 2.14
CA PHE A 88 7.99 -5.47 1.08
C PHE A 88 7.42 -4.50 0.05
N ASN A 89 8.30 -3.71 -0.58
CA ASN A 89 7.94 -2.87 -1.70
C ASN A 89 8.58 -3.42 -2.97
N ARG A 90 7.76 -3.60 -4.00
CA ARG A 90 8.19 -4.04 -5.32
C ARG A 90 8.03 -2.87 -6.30
N TRP A 91 8.77 -1.80 -5.98
CA TRP A 91 8.81 -0.63 -6.84
C TRP A 91 9.65 -0.92 -8.09
N HIS A 92 9.32 -0.31 -9.19
CA HIS A 92 10.05 -0.50 -10.44
C HIS A 92 11.23 0.46 -10.63
N ASP A 93 11.40 1.44 -9.74
CA ASP A 93 12.47 2.43 -9.79
C ASP A 93 13.28 2.46 -8.49
N ASN A 94 14.50 1.92 -8.55
CA ASN A 94 15.41 1.85 -7.41
C ASN A 94 16.07 3.20 -7.05
N ALA A 95 15.94 4.22 -7.87
CA ALA A 95 16.44 5.56 -7.55
C ALA A 95 15.53 6.28 -6.55
N LEU A 96 14.26 5.88 -6.49
CA LEU A 96 13.27 6.53 -5.62
C LEU A 96 12.97 5.75 -4.36
N ASP A 97 12.98 4.43 -4.42
CA ASP A 97 12.73 3.58 -3.26
C ASP A 97 13.95 2.72 -2.96
N TYR A 98 14.91 3.32 -2.32
CA TYR A 98 16.13 2.63 -1.92
C TYR A 98 15.84 1.56 -0.87
N GLY A 99 16.21 0.30 -1.17
CA GLY A 99 15.98 -0.84 -0.27
C GLY A 99 14.72 -1.65 -0.57
N GLY A 100 14.09 -1.43 -1.73
CA GLY A 100 13.00 -2.28 -2.21
C GLY A 100 13.46 -3.63 -2.76
N ILE A 101 12.51 -4.42 -3.22
CA ILE A 101 12.76 -5.66 -3.95
C ILE A 101 12.57 -5.38 -5.44
N TYR A 102 13.61 -5.62 -6.24
CA TYR A 102 13.64 -5.25 -7.65
C TYR A 102 13.65 -6.46 -8.57
N LEU A 103 13.37 -6.24 -9.85
CA LEU A 103 13.27 -7.28 -10.86
C LEU A 103 14.49 -8.19 -10.92
N ASP A 104 15.69 -7.61 -10.87
CA ASP A 104 16.96 -8.35 -10.93
C ASP A 104 17.17 -9.30 -9.75
N HIS A 105 16.49 -9.09 -8.61
CA HIS A 105 16.53 -10.01 -7.47
C HIS A 105 15.87 -11.36 -7.75
N PHE A 106 15.04 -11.45 -8.78
CA PHE A 106 14.38 -12.70 -9.22
C PHE A 106 15.11 -13.42 -10.36
N LEU A 107 16.17 -12.83 -10.92
CA LEU A 107 16.99 -13.49 -11.91
C LEU A 107 17.63 -14.76 -11.34
N PRO A 108 17.72 -15.86 -12.14
CA PRO A 108 18.25 -17.14 -11.65
C PRO A 108 19.66 -17.05 -11.01
N GLN A 109 20.50 -16.15 -11.53
CA GLN A 109 21.89 -15.95 -11.07
C GLN A 109 22.01 -14.99 -9.88
N ALA A 110 21.00 -14.17 -9.63
CA ALA A 110 21.01 -13.13 -8.56
C ALA A 110 20.04 -13.44 -7.43
N SER A 111 19.54 -14.63 -7.34
CA SER A 111 18.36 -15.03 -6.58
C SER A 111 18.54 -15.14 -5.06
N TRP A 112 19.18 -14.17 -4.42
CA TRP A 112 19.30 -14.16 -2.95
C TRP A 112 17.92 -14.12 -2.26
N VAL A 113 16.92 -13.48 -2.84
CA VAL A 113 15.53 -13.46 -2.32
C VAL A 113 14.89 -14.85 -2.29
N ARG A 114 15.40 -15.79 -3.09
CA ARG A 114 14.90 -17.16 -3.16
C ARG A 114 15.61 -18.11 -2.21
N GLN A 115 16.61 -17.65 -1.47
CA GLN A 115 17.29 -18.51 -0.50
C GLN A 115 16.31 -18.89 0.62
N PRO A 116 16.18 -20.19 0.94
CA PRO A 116 15.33 -20.65 2.04
C PRO A 116 15.72 -19.95 3.35
N GLY A 117 14.71 -19.47 4.07
CA GLY A 117 14.92 -18.81 5.37
C GLY A 117 15.44 -17.37 5.30
N MET A 118 15.65 -16.81 4.10
CA MET A 118 16.19 -15.44 3.96
C MET A 118 15.41 -14.40 4.77
N PHE A 119 14.10 -14.53 4.85
CA PHE A 119 13.22 -13.59 5.54
C PHE A 119 12.65 -14.10 6.87
N ASP A 120 13.04 -15.31 7.33
CA ASP A 120 12.44 -15.92 8.50
C ASP A 120 12.59 -15.07 9.77
N ALA A 121 13.79 -14.53 9.99
CA ALA A 121 14.04 -13.66 11.14
C ALA A 121 13.19 -12.37 11.10
N TYR A 122 12.99 -11.81 9.90
CA TYR A 122 12.14 -10.63 9.69
C TYR A 122 10.67 -10.97 9.95
N LEU A 123 10.15 -12.02 9.33
CA LEU A 123 8.78 -12.45 9.54
C LEU A 123 8.50 -12.83 10.99
N GLN A 124 9.43 -13.54 11.66
CA GLN A 124 9.28 -13.87 13.07
C GLN A 124 9.23 -12.61 13.95
N ALA A 125 10.10 -11.63 13.68
CA ALA A 125 10.19 -10.42 14.48
C ALA A 125 9.00 -9.46 14.25
N ILE A 126 8.42 -9.44 13.05
CA ILE A 126 7.35 -8.54 12.68
C ILE A 126 5.99 -9.25 12.79
N VAL A 127 5.77 -10.29 12.01
CA VAL A 127 4.47 -10.97 11.97
C VAL A 127 4.30 -11.89 13.19
N GLY A 128 5.31 -12.65 13.55
CA GLY A 128 5.25 -13.56 14.70
C GLY A 128 5.05 -12.81 16.02
N ALA A 129 5.76 -11.71 16.24
CA ALA A 129 5.60 -10.89 17.45
C ALA A 129 4.22 -10.22 17.55
N HIS A 130 3.57 -9.94 16.41
CA HIS A 130 2.27 -9.28 16.32
C HIS A 130 1.16 -10.21 15.79
N ALA A 131 1.33 -11.52 15.91
CA ALA A 131 0.42 -12.50 15.30
C ALA A 131 -1.04 -12.33 15.72
N ALA A 132 -1.30 -11.90 16.97
CA ALA A 132 -2.63 -11.65 17.52
C ALA A 132 -2.88 -10.17 17.86
N ASP A 133 -2.10 -9.26 17.29
CA ASP A 133 -2.19 -7.82 17.60
C ASP A 133 -3.43 -7.19 16.95
N ALA A 134 -4.37 -6.73 17.74
CA ALA A 134 -5.60 -6.11 17.27
C ALA A 134 -5.40 -4.75 16.55
N ARG A 135 -4.21 -4.15 16.64
CA ARG A 135 -3.84 -2.94 15.90
C ARG A 135 -3.56 -3.23 14.43
N ILE A 136 -3.29 -4.49 14.07
CA ILE A 136 -3.06 -4.92 12.69
C ILE A 136 -4.39 -5.30 12.05
N LEU A 137 -4.75 -4.60 10.97
CA LEU A 137 -5.96 -4.87 10.20
C LEU A 137 -5.74 -6.01 9.19
N ALA A 138 -4.62 -5.97 8.49
CA ALA A 138 -4.19 -6.98 7.52
C ALA A 138 -2.66 -6.90 7.35
N TRP A 139 -2.04 -7.96 6.85
CA TRP A 139 -0.64 -7.97 6.43
C TRP A 139 -0.59 -7.88 4.90
N ASP A 140 0.01 -6.83 4.36
CA ASP A 140 0.27 -6.72 2.93
C ASP A 140 1.67 -7.25 2.65
N LEU A 141 1.75 -8.38 1.96
CA LEU A 141 3.03 -9.06 1.71
C LEU A 141 3.95 -8.20 0.86
N CYS A 142 3.40 -7.54 -0.15
CA CYS A 142 4.20 -6.77 -1.09
C CYS A 142 3.34 -5.75 -1.84
N ASN A 143 3.84 -4.51 -1.89
CA ASN A 143 3.28 -3.50 -2.76
C ASN A 143 3.61 -3.80 -4.22
N GLU A 144 2.59 -3.90 -5.05
CA GLU A 144 2.63 -3.96 -6.52
C GLU A 144 3.68 -4.91 -7.11
N PRO A 145 3.65 -6.21 -6.73
CA PRO A 145 4.50 -7.20 -7.38
C PRO A 145 4.20 -7.31 -8.89
N PHE A 146 5.08 -7.96 -9.63
CA PHE A 146 5.00 -8.16 -11.08
C PHE A 146 5.09 -6.86 -11.92
N SER A 147 5.57 -5.79 -11.34
CA SER A 147 5.76 -4.49 -12.00
C SER A 147 7.04 -4.48 -12.84
N TYR A 148 6.95 -4.83 -14.13
CA TYR A 148 8.11 -5.00 -15.00
C TYR A 148 8.06 -4.00 -16.11
N LEU A 149 7.81 -2.98 -16.37
CA LEU A 149 7.83 -2.10 -17.55
C LEU A 149 7.59 -2.81 -18.93
N VAL A 150 7.38 -4.14 -18.90
CA VAL A 150 7.02 -5.01 -20.02
C VAL A 150 5.92 -5.97 -19.58
N PRO A 151 5.15 -6.56 -20.52
CA PRO A 151 4.14 -7.54 -20.15
C PRO A 151 4.74 -8.72 -19.37
N GLN A 152 4.03 -9.17 -18.32
CA GLN A 152 4.50 -10.24 -17.43
C GLN A 152 4.88 -11.53 -18.17
N ASN A 153 4.15 -11.88 -19.22
CA ASN A 153 4.44 -13.05 -20.04
C ASN A 153 5.73 -12.93 -20.90
N ALA A 154 6.33 -11.74 -20.97
CA ALA A 154 7.65 -11.57 -21.58
C ALA A 154 8.79 -12.02 -20.65
N LEU A 155 8.52 -12.19 -19.35
CA LEU A 155 9.50 -12.58 -18.33
C LEU A 155 8.95 -13.73 -17.44
N PRO A 156 8.58 -14.89 -18.04
CA PRO A 156 7.86 -15.95 -17.31
C PRO A 156 8.67 -16.53 -16.15
N ASP A 157 9.99 -16.69 -16.28
CA ASP A 157 10.84 -17.24 -15.21
C ASP A 157 10.92 -16.29 -14.00
N ILE A 158 10.95 -14.99 -14.27
CA ILE A 158 10.93 -13.96 -13.21
C ILE A 158 9.56 -13.93 -12.53
N ALA A 159 8.48 -13.96 -13.30
CA ALA A 159 7.12 -13.99 -12.77
C ALA A 159 6.86 -15.23 -11.90
N HIS A 160 7.32 -16.39 -12.33
CA HIS A 160 7.23 -17.62 -11.52
C HIS A 160 8.06 -17.54 -10.24
N ALA A 161 9.27 -16.98 -10.32
CA ALA A 161 10.13 -16.80 -9.15
C ALA A 161 9.53 -15.82 -8.14
N GLU A 162 8.96 -14.72 -8.62
CA GLU A 162 8.29 -13.72 -7.79
C GLU A 162 7.03 -14.29 -7.12
N TYR A 163 6.22 -15.04 -7.87
CA TYR A 163 5.05 -15.72 -7.31
C TYR A 163 5.45 -16.74 -6.22
N ALA A 164 6.45 -17.57 -6.48
CA ALA A 164 6.94 -18.55 -5.50
C ALA A 164 7.47 -17.87 -4.23
N TRP A 165 8.11 -16.72 -4.36
CA TRP A 165 8.54 -15.90 -3.23
C TRP A 165 7.34 -15.39 -2.43
N LEU A 166 6.33 -14.78 -3.07
CA LEU A 166 5.11 -14.33 -2.40
C LEU A 166 4.39 -15.49 -1.69
N GLU A 167 4.29 -16.65 -2.35
CA GLU A 167 3.70 -17.84 -1.74
C GLU A 167 4.48 -18.29 -0.49
N SER A 168 5.81 -18.23 -0.52
CA SER A 168 6.64 -18.54 0.65
C SER A 168 6.40 -17.58 1.81
N LEU A 169 6.25 -16.28 1.53
CA LEU A 169 5.90 -15.27 2.54
C LEU A 169 4.51 -15.53 3.14
N TYR A 170 3.52 -15.81 2.29
CA TYR A 170 2.17 -16.15 2.74
C TYR A 170 2.19 -17.34 3.70
N ARG A 171 2.83 -18.44 3.30
CA ARG A 171 2.95 -19.64 4.13
C ARG A 171 3.71 -19.36 5.43
N GLY A 172 4.79 -18.55 5.36
CA GLY A 172 5.55 -18.12 6.53
C GLY A 172 4.67 -17.37 7.54
N CYS A 173 3.91 -16.39 7.09
CA CYS A 173 2.98 -15.65 7.95
C CYS A 173 1.91 -16.57 8.59
N LYS A 174 1.36 -17.50 7.81
CA LYS A 174 0.39 -18.48 8.36
C LYS A 174 1.02 -19.41 9.39
N THR A 175 2.23 -19.88 9.14
CA THR A 175 2.98 -20.75 10.09
C THR A 175 3.29 -20.02 11.40
N LEU A 176 3.53 -18.71 11.33
CA LEU A 176 3.72 -17.84 12.51
C LEU A 176 2.44 -17.53 13.27
N GLY A 177 1.29 -18.00 12.80
CA GLY A 177 0.00 -17.83 13.46
C GLY A 177 -0.66 -16.48 13.27
N ALA A 178 -0.34 -15.75 12.19
CA ALA A 178 -0.98 -14.47 11.86
C ALA A 178 -2.51 -14.59 11.86
N GLN A 179 -3.19 -13.88 12.79
CA GLN A 179 -4.64 -13.86 12.90
C GLN A 179 -5.26 -12.78 12.00
N ALA A 180 -4.57 -11.67 11.79
CA ALA A 180 -4.96 -10.69 10.80
C ALA A 180 -4.84 -11.29 9.39
N PRO A 181 -5.81 -11.01 8.48
CA PRO A 181 -5.78 -11.54 7.12
C PRO A 181 -4.56 -11.05 6.34
N ILE A 182 -4.16 -11.84 5.37
CA ILE A 182 -3.00 -11.56 4.51
C ILE A 182 -3.48 -11.14 3.12
N THR A 183 -2.79 -10.20 2.50
CA THR A 183 -3.10 -9.72 1.16
C THR A 183 -1.83 -9.39 0.35
N VAL A 184 -2.03 -9.10 -0.92
CA VAL A 184 -1.02 -8.57 -1.85
C VAL A 184 -1.69 -7.46 -2.67
N GLY A 185 -1.13 -6.25 -2.63
CA GLY A 185 -1.65 -5.10 -3.39
C GLY A 185 -1.27 -5.18 -4.87
N ILE A 186 -2.23 -5.17 -5.77
CA ILE A 186 -2.00 -5.36 -7.22
C ILE A 186 -2.13 -4.04 -7.98
N HIS A 187 -1.08 -3.74 -8.77
CA HIS A 187 -1.06 -2.62 -9.69
C HIS A 187 -2.23 -2.68 -10.69
N PRO A 188 -2.90 -1.56 -10.99
CA PRO A 188 -4.08 -1.53 -11.86
C PRO A 188 -3.82 -2.05 -13.29
N GLY A 189 -2.59 -1.96 -13.77
CA GLY A 189 -2.19 -2.49 -15.08
C GLY A 189 -2.31 -4.00 -15.23
N HIS A 190 -2.41 -4.76 -14.12
CA HIS A 190 -2.60 -6.21 -14.16
C HIS A 190 -4.09 -6.60 -14.23
N GLY A 191 -5.00 -5.69 -13.94
CA GLY A 191 -6.43 -5.88 -14.05
C GLY A 191 -6.93 -7.16 -13.38
N ARG A 192 -7.90 -7.78 -14.00
CA ARG A 192 -8.49 -9.05 -13.60
C ARG A 192 -7.45 -10.16 -13.39
N TYR A 193 -6.51 -10.31 -14.34
CA TYR A 193 -5.50 -11.37 -14.28
C TYR A 193 -4.65 -11.31 -13.01
N GLY A 194 -4.19 -10.10 -12.62
CA GLY A 194 -3.40 -9.93 -11.41
C GLY A 194 -4.16 -10.35 -10.15
N LEU A 195 -5.44 -9.99 -10.06
CA LEU A 195 -6.27 -10.35 -8.91
C LEU A 195 -6.51 -11.87 -8.83
N GLU A 196 -6.80 -12.52 -9.95
CA GLU A 196 -6.94 -13.98 -10.03
C GLU A 196 -5.63 -14.69 -9.64
N GLN A 197 -4.48 -14.14 -10.04
CA GLN A 197 -3.17 -14.70 -9.74
C GLN A 197 -2.84 -14.69 -8.25
N ILE A 198 -3.17 -13.61 -7.52
CA ILE A 198 -2.85 -13.50 -6.09
C ILE A 198 -3.94 -14.10 -5.19
N ALA A 199 -5.10 -14.44 -5.73
CA ALA A 199 -6.20 -14.98 -4.93
C ALA A 199 -5.81 -16.22 -4.10
N PRO A 200 -5.01 -17.20 -4.59
CA PRO A 200 -4.61 -18.36 -3.78
C PRO A 200 -3.72 -18.01 -2.57
N ILE A 201 -3.00 -16.89 -2.63
CA ILE A 201 -2.06 -16.45 -1.58
C ILE A 201 -2.53 -15.21 -0.84
N SER A 202 -3.84 -15.00 -0.75
CA SER A 202 -4.47 -13.86 -0.09
C SER A 202 -5.71 -14.32 0.68
N ASP A 203 -5.90 -13.84 1.89
CA ASP A 203 -7.14 -14.05 2.68
C ASP A 203 -8.19 -12.99 2.32
N ILE A 204 -7.76 -11.77 1.99
CA ILE A 204 -8.54 -10.68 1.39
C ILE A 204 -7.90 -10.28 0.07
N LEU A 205 -8.70 -9.83 -0.88
CA LEU A 205 -8.18 -9.36 -2.17
C LEU A 205 -7.94 -7.86 -2.12
N SER A 206 -6.79 -7.43 -2.59
CA SER A 206 -6.35 -6.03 -2.58
C SER A 206 -6.16 -5.52 -3.99
N ILE A 207 -6.73 -4.35 -4.28
CA ILE A 207 -6.67 -3.68 -5.58
C ILE A 207 -6.19 -2.25 -5.43
N HIS A 208 -5.58 -1.71 -6.50
CA HIS A 208 -5.18 -0.30 -6.64
C HIS A 208 -5.95 0.37 -7.78
N PRO A 209 -7.27 0.59 -7.65
CA PRO A 209 -8.11 1.09 -8.73
C PRO A 209 -7.95 2.62 -8.85
N TYR A 210 -6.99 3.05 -9.64
CA TYR A 210 -6.82 4.46 -9.97
C TYR A 210 -7.62 4.83 -11.21
N TRP A 211 -8.39 5.91 -11.12
CA TRP A 211 -9.06 6.55 -12.24
C TRP A 211 -8.46 7.92 -12.50
N THR A 212 -7.98 8.12 -13.70
CA THR A 212 -7.46 9.40 -14.20
C THR A 212 -7.61 9.43 -15.74
N ALA A 213 -7.47 10.61 -16.36
CA ALA A 213 -7.48 10.74 -17.81
C ALA A 213 -6.32 9.97 -18.50
N GLU A 214 -5.26 9.67 -17.76
CA GLU A 214 -4.05 8.99 -18.26
C GLU A 214 -3.99 7.51 -17.89
N SER A 215 -4.92 7.02 -17.08
CA SER A 215 -4.95 5.62 -16.67
C SER A 215 -5.36 4.70 -17.82
N PRO A 216 -4.99 3.41 -17.80
CA PRO A 216 -5.54 2.42 -18.74
C PRO A 216 -7.08 2.37 -18.74
N HIS A 217 -7.69 2.83 -17.66
CA HIS A 217 -9.15 2.90 -17.47
C HIS A 217 -9.62 4.35 -17.38
N HIS A 218 -9.17 5.21 -18.30
CA HIS A 218 -9.44 6.63 -18.33
C HIS A 218 -10.92 6.99 -18.53
N ASP A 219 -11.69 6.16 -19.21
CA ASP A 219 -13.12 6.39 -19.32
C ASP A 219 -13.87 5.78 -18.12
N LYS A 220 -14.94 6.45 -17.70
CA LYS A 220 -15.73 6.04 -16.54
C LYS A 220 -16.34 4.65 -16.71
N ALA A 221 -16.81 4.34 -17.91
CA ALA A 221 -17.45 3.05 -18.17
C ALA A 221 -16.43 1.91 -18.10
N ALA A 222 -15.20 2.12 -18.58
CA ALA A 222 -14.13 1.13 -18.45
C ALA A 222 -13.72 0.93 -16.98
N TYR A 223 -13.61 2.01 -16.21
CA TYR A 223 -13.30 1.95 -14.79
C TYR A 223 -14.39 1.22 -13.99
N GLU A 224 -15.66 1.55 -14.24
CA GLU A 224 -16.79 0.91 -13.59
C GLU A 224 -16.86 -0.60 -13.91
N ARG A 225 -16.66 -1.00 -15.17
CA ARG A 225 -16.58 -2.42 -15.56
C ARG A 225 -15.42 -3.14 -14.86
N LEU A 226 -14.26 -2.52 -14.75
CA LEU A 226 -13.11 -3.09 -14.03
C LEU A 226 -13.46 -3.36 -12.55
N LEU A 227 -14.11 -2.40 -11.88
CA LEU A 227 -14.55 -2.58 -10.50
C LEU A 227 -15.58 -3.71 -10.37
N ASP A 228 -16.50 -3.83 -11.32
CA ASP A 228 -17.50 -4.92 -11.34
C ASP A 228 -16.83 -6.29 -11.56
N GLU A 229 -15.82 -6.36 -12.41
CA GLU A 229 -14.99 -7.57 -12.59
C GLU A 229 -14.26 -7.96 -11.30
N TYR A 230 -13.65 -7.01 -10.59
CA TYR A 230 -13.00 -7.25 -9.31
C TYR A 230 -13.96 -7.77 -8.25
N VAL A 231 -15.17 -7.19 -8.16
CA VAL A 231 -16.23 -7.68 -7.27
C VAL A 231 -16.62 -9.11 -7.65
N GLY A 232 -16.77 -9.40 -8.95
CA GLY A 232 -17.08 -10.75 -9.43
C GLY A 232 -16.04 -11.79 -9.02
N ILE A 233 -14.75 -11.47 -9.15
CA ILE A 233 -13.64 -12.34 -8.73
C ILE A 233 -13.66 -12.56 -7.22
N ALA A 234 -13.85 -11.49 -6.44
CA ALA A 234 -13.91 -11.57 -4.99
C ALA A 234 -15.06 -12.47 -4.50
N LEU A 235 -16.23 -12.33 -5.10
CA LEU A 235 -17.39 -13.18 -4.83
C LEU A 235 -17.12 -14.65 -5.19
N GLN A 236 -16.52 -14.92 -6.35
CA GLN A 236 -16.17 -16.28 -6.78
C GLN A 236 -15.13 -16.92 -5.85
N ALA A 237 -14.16 -16.13 -5.38
CA ALA A 237 -13.14 -16.58 -4.43
C ALA A 237 -13.68 -16.69 -2.98
N GLY A 238 -14.86 -16.15 -2.68
CA GLY A 238 -15.41 -16.09 -1.32
C GLY A 238 -14.57 -15.21 -0.39
N LYS A 239 -13.93 -14.14 -0.93
CA LYS A 239 -12.99 -13.29 -0.18
C LYS A 239 -13.45 -11.84 -0.18
N PRO A 240 -13.22 -11.12 0.94
CA PRO A 240 -13.44 -9.67 0.96
C PRO A 240 -12.55 -8.95 -0.05
N LEU A 241 -13.00 -7.79 -0.55
CA LEU A 241 -12.26 -6.91 -1.45
C LEU A 241 -11.98 -5.57 -0.75
N LEU A 242 -10.75 -5.07 -0.89
CA LEU A 242 -10.29 -3.80 -0.33
C LEU A 242 -9.47 -3.04 -1.37
N ALA A 243 -9.74 -1.76 -1.57
CA ALA A 243 -8.87 -0.89 -2.33
C ALA A 243 -7.77 -0.35 -1.41
N THR A 244 -6.59 -0.99 -1.41
CA THR A 244 -5.45 -0.59 -0.57
C THR A 244 -4.71 0.63 -1.08
N GLU A 245 -4.90 0.98 -2.36
CA GLU A 245 -4.55 2.29 -2.92
C GLU A 245 -5.66 2.75 -3.87
N THR A 246 -5.92 4.05 -3.89
CA THR A 246 -6.86 4.66 -4.81
C THR A 246 -6.76 6.19 -4.77
N VAL A 247 -7.49 6.87 -5.65
CA VAL A 247 -7.56 8.33 -5.74
C VAL A 247 -6.23 8.92 -6.23
N TRP A 248 -6.01 8.91 -7.55
CA TRP A 248 -4.81 9.47 -8.17
C TRP A 248 -4.65 10.97 -7.90
N GLY A 249 -3.42 11.46 -8.05
CA GLY A 249 -3.06 12.87 -7.88
C GLY A 249 -3.53 13.77 -9.02
N SER A 250 -3.61 15.05 -8.73
CA SER A 250 -3.64 16.13 -9.73
C SER A 250 -2.94 17.35 -9.17
N LEU A 251 -2.32 18.16 -10.07
CA LEU A 251 -1.76 19.46 -9.74
C LEU A 251 -2.86 20.52 -9.58
N ASP A 252 -4.06 20.27 -10.10
CA ASP A 252 -5.26 21.12 -9.95
C ASP A 252 -6.16 20.54 -8.85
N ASP A 253 -6.41 21.35 -7.81
CA ASP A 253 -7.23 20.93 -6.67
C ASP A 253 -8.67 20.63 -7.06
N SER A 254 -9.24 21.37 -8.03
CA SER A 254 -10.64 21.17 -8.46
C SER A 254 -10.78 19.84 -9.23
N GLU A 255 -9.81 19.50 -10.05
CA GLU A 255 -9.74 18.20 -10.71
C GLU A 255 -9.54 17.08 -9.69
N ARG A 256 -8.62 17.26 -8.74
CA ARG A 256 -8.38 16.30 -7.67
C ARG A 256 -9.65 16.00 -6.86
N VAL A 257 -10.42 17.03 -6.52
CA VAL A 257 -11.71 16.87 -5.83
C VAL A 257 -12.72 16.06 -6.66
N GLN A 258 -12.73 16.24 -7.99
CA GLN A 258 -13.58 15.42 -8.86
C GLN A 258 -13.12 13.94 -8.86
N ILE A 259 -11.81 13.68 -8.90
CA ILE A 259 -11.24 12.34 -8.79
C ILE A 259 -11.65 11.70 -7.45
N ILE A 260 -11.50 12.42 -6.33
CA ILE A 260 -11.92 11.97 -4.99
C ILE A 260 -13.39 11.56 -5.00
N ARG A 261 -14.26 12.45 -5.43
CA ARG A 261 -15.72 12.24 -5.41
C ARG A 261 -16.14 11.08 -6.29
N TYR A 262 -15.61 11.00 -7.51
CA TYR A 262 -15.97 9.95 -8.44
C TYR A 262 -15.47 8.58 -7.93
N THR A 263 -14.18 8.49 -7.62
CA THR A 263 -13.57 7.23 -7.22
C THR A 263 -14.18 6.66 -5.95
N LEU A 264 -14.29 7.48 -4.89
CA LEU A 264 -14.85 7.01 -3.62
C LEU A 264 -16.35 6.72 -3.74
N GLY A 265 -17.06 7.46 -4.58
CA GLY A 265 -18.46 7.18 -4.90
C GLY A 265 -18.66 5.81 -5.55
N GLU A 266 -17.81 5.45 -6.52
CA GLU A 266 -17.88 4.16 -7.21
C GLU A 266 -17.47 2.97 -6.32
N LEU A 267 -16.48 3.16 -5.45
CA LEU A 267 -16.09 2.16 -4.46
C LEU A 267 -17.21 1.93 -3.44
N ARG A 268 -17.80 3.02 -2.91
CA ARG A 268 -18.92 2.94 -1.96
C ARG A 268 -20.13 2.22 -2.53
N LYS A 269 -20.51 2.50 -3.79
CA LYS A 269 -21.62 1.81 -4.47
C LYS A 269 -21.46 0.29 -4.51
N ARG A 270 -20.21 -0.20 -4.55
CA ARG A 270 -19.85 -1.61 -4.62
C ARG A 270 -19.47 -2.22 -3.27
N ASN A 271 -19.69 -1.47 -2.18
CA ASN A 271 -19.33 -1.89 -0.84
C ASN A 271 -17.84 -2.26 -0.68
N ILE A 272 -16.96 -1.55 -1.36
CA ILE A 272 -15.51 -1.69 -1.28
C ILE A 272 -14.99 -0.63 -0.31
N GLY A 273 -14.26 -1.03 0.74
CA GLY A 273 -13.51 -0.11 1.58
C GLY A 273 -12.22 0.36 0.87
N TRP A 274 -11.60 1.41 1.38
CA TRP A 274 -10.45 2.03 0.70
C TRP A 274 -9.43 2.66 1.62
N LEU A 275 -8.20 2.77 1.09
CA LEU A 275 -7.16 3.64 1.59
C LEU A 275 -6.71 4.55 0.44
N ALA A 276 -6.99 5.85 0.55
CA ALA A 276 -6.60 6.82 -0.46
C ALA A 276 -5.09 7.07 -0.44
N TYR A 277 -4.51 7.36 -1.57
CA TYR A 277 -3.10 7.71 -1.71
C TYR A 277 -3.00 9.24 -1.92
N LEU A 278 -2.42 10.06 -0.99
CA LEU A 278 -1.84 9.63 0.28
C LEU A 278 -2.18 10.72 1.32
N LEU A 279 -2.14 10.40 2.61
CA LEU A 279 -2.62 11.28 3.69
C LEU A 279 -1.92 12.64 3.73
N HIS A 280 -0.61 12.64 3.81
CA HIS A 280 0.22 13.83 4.06
C HIS A 280 1.32 13.92 3.02
N HIS A 281 1.78 15.13 2.71
CA HIS A 281 3.00 15.36 1.93
C HIS A 281 4.11 14.38 2.36
N SER A 282 4.79 13.82 1.40
CA SER A 282 5.92 12.93 1.59
C SER A 282 6.86 13.05 0.40
N LEU A 283 8.15 13.19 0.66
CA LEU A 283 9.15 13.29 -0.40
C LEU A 283 9.19 12.04 -1.30
N ILE A 284 8.81 10.88 -0.78
CA ILE A 284 8.70 9.64 -1.57
C ILE A 284 7.56 9.76 -2.58
N ALA A 285 6.37 10.18 -2.13
CA ALA A 285 5.20 10.31 -2.99
C ALA A 285 5.26 11.53 -3.92
N ASP A 286 5.97 12.57 -3.51
CA ASP A 286 6.16 13.78 -4.31
C ASP A 286 7.05 13.58 -5.53
N ALA A 287 7.64 12.42 -5.70
CA ALA A 287 8.32 12.03 -6.93
C ALA A 287 7.46 12.14 -8.19
N HIS A 288 6.13 12.22 -8.05
CA HIS A 288 5.19 12.51 -9.13
C HIS A 288 5.01 14.01 -9.39
N ARG A 289 5.56 14.88 -8.59
CA ARG A 289 5.48 16.34 -8.81
C ARG A 289 6.60 16.80 -9.74
N PRO A 290 6.31 17.71 -10.69
CA PRO A 290 7.29 18.16 -11.69
C PRO A 290 8.57 18.74 -11.09
N GLU A 291 8.49 19.39 -9.94
CA GLU A 291 9.63 19.99 -9.26
C GLU A 291 10.61 18.98 -8.68
N PHE A 292 10.20 17.73 -8.50
CA PHE A 292 11.04 16.63 -7.99
C PHE A 292 11.46 15.63 -9.07
N GLY A 293 11.02 15.83 -10.31
CA GLY A 293 11.27 14.94 -11.44
C GLY A 293 10.24 13.80 -11.50
N PRO A 294 9.40 13.78 -12.54
CA PRO A 294 8.30 12.82 -12.59
C PRO A 294 8.81 11.39 -12.88
N THR A 295 8.44 10.44 -12.07
CA THR A 295 8.65 9.00 -12.32
C THR A 295 7.52 8.35 -13.09
N SER A 296 6.39 9.02 -13.20
CA SER A 296 5.21 8.60 -13.97
C SER A 296 4.37 9.83 -14.31
N ALA A 297 3.06 9.66 -14.53
CA ALA A 297 2.15 10.78 -14.74
C ALA A 297 2.25 11.82 -13.62
N PRO A 298 2.45 13.12 -13.96
CA PRO A 298 2.57 14.17 -12.96
C PRO A 298 1.32 14.28 -12.08
N GLY A 299 1.52 14.50 -10.78
CA GLY A 299 0.40 14.69 -9.85
C GLY A 299 0.86 15.05 -8.44
N ASN A 300 0.06 15.83 -7.73
CA ASN A 300 0.19 15.98 -6.29
C ASN A 300 -0.78 14.99 -5.63
N LEU A 301 -0.23 13.98 -4.96
CA LEU A 301 -0.98 12.87 -4.38
C LEU A 301 -1.43 13.15 -2.94
N ALA A 302 -0.80 14.09 -2.24
CA ALA A 302 -1.10 14.42 -0.86
C ALA A 302 -2.49 15.05 -0.69
N PHE A 303 -3.14 14.74 0.42
CA PHE A 303 -4.33 15.46 0.90
C PHE A 303 -3.96 16.63 1.82
N ILE A 304 -2.90 16.49 2.60
CA ILE A 304 -2.38 17.48 3.54
C ILE A 304 -0.99 17.90 3.02
N GLU A 305 -0.78 19.20 2.89
CA GLU A 305 0.48 19.79 2.44
C GLU A 305 1.57 19.77 3.53
N ALA A 306 2.81 20.09 3.15
CA ALA A 306 3.96 20.09 4.04
C ALA A 306 3.83 21.04 5.25
N ASP A 307 3.06 22.10 5.13
CA ASP A 307 2.77 23.05 6.22
C ASP A 307 1.64 22.56 7.14
N GLY A 308 1.08 21.38 6.89
CA GLY A 308 -0.02 20.78 7.65
C GLY A 308 -1.40 21.30 7.27
N SER A 309 -1.52 22.12 6.22
CA SER A 309 -2.81 22.58 5.71
C SER A 309 -3.50 21.51 4.85
N LEU A 310 -4.81 21.43 4.96
CA LEU A 310 -5.61 20.61 4.04
C LEU A 310 -5.68 21.31 2.68
N ARG A 311 -5.44 20.57 1.61
CA ARG A 311 -5.63 21.10 0.25
C ARG A 311 -7.09 21.49 0.02
N PRO A 312 -7.37 22.58 -0.73
CA PRO A 312 -8.71 23.07 -0.97
C PRO A 312 -9.69 22.01 -1.48
N GLY A 313 -10.82 21.84 -0.81
CA GLY A 313 -11.89 20.94 -1.21
C GLY A 313 -11.65 19.45 -0.89
N HIS A 314 -10.47 19.07 -0.36
CA HIS A 314 -10.13 17.67 -0.08
C HIS A 314 -10.92 17.08 1.10
N GLU A 315 -11.61 17.92 1.91
CA GLU A 315 -12.62 17.47 2.87
C GLU A 315 -13.76 16.67 2.21
N ALA A 316 -13.88 16.70 0.89
CA ALA A 316 -14.79 15.87 0.11
C ALA A 316 -14.65 14.36 0.41
N PHE A 317 -13.49 13.92 0.88
CA PHE A 317 -13.27 12.54 1.39
C PHE A 317 -14.30 12.17 2.48
N ASN A 318 -14.68 13.11 3.34
CA ASN A 318 -15.59 12.86 4.46
C ASN A 318 -17.05 12.59 4.04
N LEU A 319 -17.38 12.71 2.77
CA LEU A 319 -18.73 12.44 2.26
C LEU A 319 -19.01 10.93 2.09
N TYR A 320 -18.01 10.12 2.16
CA TYR A 320 -18.04 8.69 1.82
C TYR A 320 -17.60 7.83 3.01
#